data_8a4047128d740ff953f6d1c8716a05af
#
_entry.id   8a4047128d740ff953f6d1c8716a05af
#
_cell.length_a   1.000
_cell.length_b   1.000
_cell.length_c   1.000
_cell.angle_alpha   90.00
_cell.angle_beta   90.00
_cell.angle_gamma   90.00
#
_symmetry.space_group_name_H-M   'P 1'
#
loop_
_entity.id
_entity.type
_entity.pdbx_description
1 polymer ?
#
loop_
_entity_poly.entity_id
_entity_poly.type
_entity_poly.pdbx_seq_one_letter_code
_entity_poly.pdbx_strand_id
1 'polypeptide(L)'
;MKKYVIASILLISSLTSVAEDHFSGAFSIGAKGGVSLSQTTFSPSVPQKFHSGPMAGIMFRYIEENHFGLIGEVNFEQRGWKENFEEAPYSYSRDLSYIQIPLLAHIYFGSEKAKFFFNAGPEIGFMIAEKTNSNFDINNFSSLEGFPSENRNTEQFAMPIKHKVDYGKSAGIGAEWAINRRNSILIEGRFYYGLNNIFGANKKDIFAASNSIGIMASIGYFFRLK
;
A
#
# COMPACT_ATOMS: atom_id res chain seq x y z
N MET A 1 -19.88 -18.29 18.46
CA MET A 1 -18.84 -18.11 17.44
C MET A 1 -18.91 -19.12 16.29
N LYS A 2 -19.15 -20.43 16.50
CA LYS A 2 -19.22 -21.44 15.42
C LYS A 2 -20.36 -21.23 14.40
N LYS A 3 -21.48 -20.61 14.79
CA LYS A 3 -22.64 -20.40 13.89
C LYS A 3 -22.44 -19.34 12.80
N TYR A 4 -21.59 -18.34 13.03
CA TYR A 4 -21.30 -17.25 12.07
C TYR A 4 -20.28 -17.65 11.02
N VAL A 5 -19.37 -18.57 11.35
CA VAL A 5 -18.38 -19.11 10.39
C VAL A 5 -19.08 -19.98 9.33
N ILE A 6 -20.09 -20.77 9.72
CA ILE A 6 -20.87 -21.62 8.80
C ILE A 6 -21.74 -20.75 7.89
N ALA A 7 -22.31 -19.65 8.37
CA ALA A 7 -23.09 -18.71 7.56
C ALA A 7 -22.24 -17.99 6.51
N SER A 8 -20.98 -17.66 6.84
CA SER A 8 -20.04 -17.03 5.89
C SER A 8 -19.59 -18.00 4.79
N ILE A 9 -19.45 -19.29 5.09
CA ILE A 9 -19.09 -20.33 4.11
C ILE A 9 -20.29 -20.63 3.19
N LEU A 10 -21.50 -20.59 3.69
CA LEU A 10 -22.72 -20.80 2.91
C LEU A 10 -23.06 -19.61 1.97
N LEU A 11 -22.64 -18.39 2.31
CA LEU A 11 -22.77 -17.22 1.42
C LEU A 11 -21.81 -17.28 0.23
N ILE A 12 -20.66 -17.91 0.38
CA ILE A 12 -19.68 -18.06 -0.71
C ILE A 12 -20.11 -19.16 -1.69
N SER A 13 -20.84 -20.18 -1.21
CA SER A 13 -21.31 -21.27 -2.06
C SER A 13 -22.57 -20.95 -2.89
N SER A 14 -23.29 -19.87 -2.58
CA SER A 14 -24.47 -19.44 -3.33
C SER A 14 -24.17 -18.54 -4.54
N LEU A 15 -22.91 -18.14 -4.72
CA LEU A 15 -22.46 -17.33 -5.86
C LEU A 15 -22.05 -18.16 -7.10
N THR A 16 -22.14 -19.49 -7.03
CA THR A 16 -21.65 -20.37 -8.10
C THR A 16 -22.72 -20.89 -9.07
N SER A 17 -23.92 -20.32 -9.08
CA SER A 17 -25.01 -20.87 -9.92
C SER A 17 -25.70 -19.84 -10.80
N VAL A 18 -24.95 -19.04 -11.56
CA VAL A 18 -25.44 -18.37 -12.79
C VAL A 18 -24.26 -18.04 -13.68
N ALA A 19 -23.90 -18.90 -14.61
CA ALA A 19 -23.38 -18.55 -15.93
C ALA A 19 -22.91 -19.83 -16.66
N GLU A 20 -23.76 -20.40 -17.47
CA GLU A 20 -23.38 -21.23 -18.61
C GLU A 20 -23.04 -20.32 -19.80
N ASP A 21 -21.96 -19.60 -19.73
CA ASP A 21 -21.14 -19.20 -20.88
C ASP A 21 -19.74 -19.71 -20.60
N HIS A 22 -19.24 -20.59 -21.48
CA HIS A 22 -17.90 -21.17 -21.35
C HIS A 22 -16.82 -20.10 -21.50
N PHE A 23 -16.71 -19.21 -20.50
CA PHE A 23 -15.56 -18.33 -20.38
C PHE A 23 -14.36 -19.18 -19.94
N SER A 24 -13.41 -19.41 -20.85
CA SER A 24 -12.16 -20.05 -20.46
C SER A 24 -11.34 -19.05 -19.64
N GLY A 25 -11.18 -19.30 -18.36
CA GLY A 25 -10.41 -18.45 -17.46
C GLY A 25 -9.04 -18.07 -18.04
N ALA A 26 -8.69 -16.81 -17.97
CA ALA A 26 -7.42 -16.28 -18.49
C ALA A 26 -6.44 -15.99 -17.35
N PHE A 27 -5.26 -16.59 -17.42
CA PHE A 27 -4.18 -16.35 -16.47
C PHE A 27 -3.07 -15.49 -17.09
N SER A 28 -2.62 -14.48 -16.36
CA SER A 28 -1.55 -13.58 -16.78
C SER A 28 -0.54 -13.40 -15.65
N ILE A 29 0.72 -13.26 -16.01
CA ILE A 29 1.81 -12.85 -15.12
C ILE A 29 2.31 -11.50 -15.56
N GLY A 30 2.74 -10.67 -14.63
CA GLY A 30 3.21 -9.33 -14.96
C GLY A 30 4.24 -8.82 -13.98
N ALA A 31 4.79 -7.67 -14.33
CA ALA A 31 5.66 -6.90 -13.47
C ALA A 31 5.26 -5.43 -13.51
N LYS A 32 5.50 -4.71 -12.43
CA LYS A 32 5.25 -3.27 -12.34
C LYS A 32 6.36 -2.56 -11.58
N GLY A 33 6.47 -1.27 -11.84
CA GLY A 33 7.36 -0.37 -11.12
C GLY A 33 6.77 1.03 -11.06
N GLY A 34 7.19 1.79 -10.06
CA GLY A 34 6.65 3.12 -9.86
C GLY A 34 7.18 3.80 -8.62
N VAL A 35 6.41 4.74 -8.12
CA VAL A 35 6.72 5.53 -6.93
C VAL A 35 5.59 5.44 -5.91
N SER A 36 5.97 5.44 -4.65
CA SER A 36 5.07 5.55 -3.50
C SER A 36 5.25 6.91 -2.84
N LEU A 37 4.16 7.59 -2.54
CA LEU A 37 4.10 8.78 -1.72
C LEU A 37 3.39 8.41 -0.43
N SER A 38 4.07 8.52 0.71
CA SER A 38 3.56 8.03 1.99
C SER A 38 3.66 9.04 3.11
N GLN A 39 2.83 8.83 4.12
CA GLN A 39 2.83 9.51 5.41
C GLN A 39 2.39 8.53 6.49
N THR A 40 2.56 8.92 7.76
CA THR A 40 2.04 8.19 8.91
C THR A 40 1.03 9.05 9.63
N THR A 41 -0.16 8.53 9.88
CA THR A 41 -1.20 9.25 10.66
C THR A 41 -0.84 9.16 12.13
N PHE A 42 -0.25 10.21 12.67
CA PHE A 42 0.06 10.30 14.09
C PHE A 42 -1.08 10.95 14.89
N SER A 43 -1.33 10.42 16.09
CA SER A 43 -2.17 11.06 17.09
C SER A 43 -1.46 10.99 18.45
N PRO A 44 -0.98 12.12 19.02
CA PRO A 44 -1.07 13.49 18.53
C PRO A 44 -0.35 13.71 17.19
N SER A 45 -0.78 14.71 16.42
CA SER A 45 -0.29 14.95 15.07
C SER A 45 1.18 15.40 15.05
N VAL A 46 1.88 14.97 13.99
CA VAL A 46 3.25 15.40 13.67
C VAL A 46 3.19 16.10 12.31
N PRO A 47 3.72 17.33 12.16
CA PRO A 47 3.78 18.01 10.88
C PRO A 47 4.63 17.24 9.88
N GLN A 48 4.06 16.87 8.72
CA GLN A 48 4.71 16.02 7.72
C GLN A 48 4.59 16.57 6.31
N LYS A 49 5.56 16.25 5.48
CA LYS A 49 5.52 16.28 4.02
C LYS A 49 5.42 14.84 3.51
N PHE A 50 4.99 14.66 2.27
CA PHE A 50 5.02 13.34 1.65
C PHE A 50 6.45 12.82 1.59
N HIS A 51 6.63 11.58 2.05
CA HIS A 51 7.81 10.79 1.82
C HIS A 51 7.66 10.06 0.49
N SER A 52 8.65 10.15 -0.40
CA SER A 52 8.63 9.42 -1.67
C SER A 52 9.65 8.28 -1.65
N GLY A 53 9.23 7.11 -2.11
CA GLY A 53 10.06 5.92 -2.21
C GLY A 53 9.77 5.13 -3.49
N PRO A 54 10.71 4.26 -3.92
CA PRO A 54 10.50 3.37 -5.05
C PRO A 54 9.54 2.23 -4.68
N MET A 55 8.84 1.73 -5.70
CA MET A 55 8.09 0.49 -5.63
C MET A 55 8.30 -0.34 -6.89
N ALA A 56 8.37 -1.66 -6.75
CA ALA A 56 8.43 -2.60 -7.86
C ALA A 56 7.86 -3.96 -7.41
N GLY A 57 7.28 -4.72 -8.34
CA GLY A 57 6.71 -6.01 -7.99
C GLY A 57 6.32 -6.88 -9.17
N ILE A 58 5.92 -8.09 -8.83
CA ILE A 58 5.34 -9.07 -9.75
C ILE A 58 3.85 -9.20 -9.48
N MET A 59 3.09 -9.44 -10.55
CA MET A 59 1.64 -9.51 -10.52
C MET A 59 1.18 -10.83 -11.15
N PHE A 60 0.16 -11.42 -10.53
CA PHE A 60 -0.54 -12.59 -11.03
C PHE A 60 -2.00 -12.24 -11.15
N ARG A 61 -2.58 -12.37 -12.35
CA ARG A 61 -3.98 -12.05 -12.60
C ARG A 61 -4.70 -13.25 -13.16
N TYR A 62 -5.81 -13.56 -12.53
CA TYR A 62 -6.78 -14.54 -13.01
C TYR A 62 -8.09 -13.84 -13.35
N ILE A 63 -8.53 -13.93 -14.60
CA ILE A 63 -9.81 -13.45 -15.07
C ILE A 63 -10.73 -14.66 -15.13
N GLU A 64 -11.79 -14.66 -14.35
CA GLU A 64 -12.73 -15.77 -14.26
C GLU A 64 -13.99 -15.51 -15.11
N GLU A 65 -14.43 -14.25 -15.18
CA GLU A 65 -15.64 -13.84 -15.88
C GLU A 65 -15.41 -12.55 -16.67
N ASN A 66 -16.36 -12.24 -17.56
CA ASN A 66 -16.38 -10.93 -18.20
C ASN A 66 -16.49 -9.84 -17.12
N HIS A 67 -15.56 -8.88 -17.15
CA HIS A 67 -15.47 -7.73 -16.26
C HIS A 67 -14.97 -8.01 -14.84
N PHE A 68 -14.69 -9.27 -14.48
CA PHE A 68 -14.23 -9.61 -13.13
C PHE A 68 -13.01 -10.55 -13.13
N GLY A 69 -12.09 -10.31 -12.21
CA GLY A 69 -10.93 -11.16 -11.96
C GLY A 69 -10.34 -10.93 -10.58
N LEU A 70 -9.26 -11.63 -10.30
CA LEU A 70 -8.46 -11.51 -9.08
C LEU A 70 -7.02 -11.18 -9.45
N ILE A 71 -6.40 -10.32 -8.65
CA ILE A 71 -4.97 -10.01 -8.76
C ILE A 71 -4.31 -10.28 -7.42
N GLY A 72 -3.26 -11.12 -7.43
CA GLY A 72 -2.31 -11.27 -6.34
C GLY A 72 -0.98 -10.68 -6.74
N GLU A 73 -0.30 -9.99 -5.82
CA GLU A 73 0.98 -9.36 -6.11
C GLU A 73 1.99 -9.64 -5.01
N VAL A 74 3.27 -9.53 -5.36
CA VAL A 74 4.36 -9.43 -4.40
C VAL A 74 5.17 -8.20 -4.78
N ASN A 75 5.15 -7.18 -3.92
CA ASN A 75 5.75 -5.89 -4.17
C ASN A 75 6.82 -5.58 -3.13
N PHE A 76 7.94 -5.03 -3.57
CA PHE A 76 8.81 -4.22 -2.74
C PHE A 76 8.28 -2.79 -2.76
N GLU A 77 8.14 -2.17 -1.59
CA GLU A 77 7.76 -0.77 -1.48
C GLU A 77 8.52 -0.10 -0.32
N GLN A 78 9.07 1.09 -0.60
CA GLN A 78 9.61 1.95 0.43
C GLN A 78 8.57 3.00 0.80
N ARG A 79 8.16 2.95 2.07
CA ARG A 79 7.24 3.90 2.72
C ARG A 79 7.95 4.64 3.85
N GLY A 80 7.22 5.50 4.53
CA GLY A 80 7.70 6.18 5.72
C GLY A 80 7.05 7.53 5.90
N TRP A 81 7.77 8.41 6.59
CA TRP A 81 7.34 9.78 6.73
C TRP A 81 8.54 10.73 6.69
N LYS A 82 8.28 11.94 6.28
CA LYS A 82 9.23 13.05 6.29
C LYS A 82 8.61 14.20 7.08
N GLU A 83 9.32 14.69 8.08
CA GLU A 83 8.81 15.79 8.89
C GLU A 83 8.93 17.14 8.18
N ASN A 84 7.97 18.00 8.47
CA ASN A 84 7.96 19.37 8.01
C ASN A 84 8.47 20.30 9.11
N PHE A 85 9.66 20.85 8.93
CA PHE A 85 10.27 21.83 9.84
C PHE A 85 9.97 23.28 9.42
N GLU A 86 9.02 23.48 8.51
CA GLU A 86 8.65 24.80 7.98
C GLU A 86 9.88 25.49 7.34
N GLU A 87 10.31 26.63 7.88
CA GLU A 87 11.46 27.38 7.39
C GLU A 87 12.78 27.03 8.11
N ALA A 88 12.73 26.22 9.17
CA ALA A 88 13.93 25.82 9.89
C ALA A 88 14.81 24.86 9.06
N PRO A 89 16.15 24.97 9.12
CA PRO A 89 17.08 24.23 8.26
C PRO A 89 17.24 22.75 8.68
N TYR A 90 16.24 22.19 9.36
CA TYR A 90 16.28 20.82 9.86
C TYR A 90 15.54 19.87 8.93
N SER A 91 15.99 18.62 8.91
CA SER A 91 15.36 17.56 8.15
C SER A 91 15.38 16.25 8.92
N TYR A 92 14.25 15.55 8.89
CA TYR A 92 14.10 14.21 9.43
C TYR A 92 13.20 13.40 8.52
N SER A 93 13.64 12.19 8.18
CA SER A 93 12.79 11.20 7.52
C SER A 93 13.10 9.80 8.02
N ARG A 94 12.11 8.96 7.97
CA ARG A 94 12.23 7.55 8.32
C ARG A 94 11.70 6.70 7.17
N ASP A 95 12.60 5.92 6.60
CA ASP A 95 12.35 5.05 5.45
C ASP A 95 12.08 3.64 5.97
N LEU A 96 10.93 3.08 5.62
CA LEU A 96 10.51 1.74 5.99
C LEU A 96 10.33 0.92 4.72
N SER A 97 11.15 -0.10 4.53
CA SER A 97 11.07 -0.98 3.35
C SER A 97 10.22 -2.22 3.67
N TYR A 98 9.24 -2.49 2.82
CA TYR A 98 8.29 -3.59 2.97
C TYR A 98 8.31 -4.53 1.78
N ILE A 99 8.06 -5.81 2.05
CA ILE A 99 7.51 -6.75 1.08
C ILE A 99 6.01 -6.82 1.33
N GLN A 100 5.22 -6.51 0.31
CA GLN A 100 3.76 -6.42 0.38
C GLN A 100 3.10 -7.45 -0.50
N ILE A 101 1.99 -7.99 0.00
CA ILE A 101 1.20 -9.03 -0.65
C ILE A 101 -0.26 -8.57 -0.67
N PRO A 102 -0.67 -7.74 -1.64
CA PRO A 102 -2.06 -7.42 -1.87
C PRO A 102 -2.78 -8.58 -2.57
N LEU A 103 -4.04 -8.79 -2.20
CA LEU A 103 -5.00 -9.65 -2.89
C LEU A 103 -6.22 -8.80 -3.27
N LEU A 104 -6.39 -8.56 -4.56
CA LEU A 104 -7.32 -7.55 -5.06
C LEU A 104 -8.39 -8.18 -5.96
N ALA A 105 -9.63 -7.80 -5.74
CA ALA A 105 -10.68 -7.92 -6.74
C ALA A 105 -10.37 -6.94 -7.88
N HIS A 106 -10.48 -7.41 -9.11
CA HIS A 106 -10.21 -6.66 -10.34
C HIS A 106 -11.47 -6.55 -11.16
N ILE A 107 -12.03 -5.36 -11.24
CA ILE A 107 -13.22 -5.06 -12.04
C ILE A 107 -12.76 -4.19 -13.20
N TYR A 108 -13.09 -4.60 -14.42
CA TYR A 108 -12.66 -3.90 -15.63
C TYR A 108 -13.79 -3.75 -16.64
N PHE A 109 -13.71 -2.71 -17.46
CA PHE A 109 -14.65 -2.40 -18.53
C PHE A 109 -13.92 -1.72 -19.69
N GLY A 110 -14.49 -1.81 -20.86
CA GLY A 110 -13.89 -1.24 -22.06
C GLY A 110 -13.89 -2.22 -23.23
N SER A 111 -12.95 -2.04 -24.15
CA SER A 111 -12.80 -2.87 -25.34
C SER A 111 -11.64 -3.86 -25.21
N GLU A 112 -11.46 -4.73 -26.22
CA GLU A 112 -10.28 -5.61 -26.28
C GLU A 112 -8.95 -4.85 -26.36
N LYS A 113 -8.95 -3.63 -26.90
CA LYS A 113 -7.74 -2.82 -27.08
C LYS A 113 -7.41 -1.93 -25.88
N ALA A 114 -8.45 -1.44 -25.19
CA ALA A 114 -8.27 -0.54 -24.05
C ALA A 114 -9.31 -0.85 -22.96
N LYS A 115 -8.88 -1.00 -21.73
CA LYS A 115 -9.70 -1.28 -20.56
C LYS A 115 -9.40 -0.27 -19.47
N PHE A 116 -10.44 0.16 -18.79
CA PHE A 116 -10.31 0.83 -17.51
C PHE A 116 -10.59 -0.20 -16.42
N PHE A 117 -9.94 -0.05 -15.27
CA PHE A 117 -10.13 -0.99 -14.19
C PHE A 117 -10.16 -0.32 -12.82
N PHE A 118 -10.79 -1.00 -11.90
CA PHE A 118 -10.78 -0.73 -10.47
C PHE A 118 -10.29 -1.98 -9.74
N ASN A 119 -9.32 -1.79 -8.84
CA ASN A 119 -8.79 -2.84 -7.98
C ASN A 119 -9.10 -2.49 -6.54
N ALA A 120 -9.54 -3.44 -5.72
CA ALA A 120 -9.68 -3.23 -4.29
C ALA A 120 -9.52 -4.54 -3.52
N GLY A 121 -8.91 -4.46 -2.33
CA GLY A 121 -8.77 -5.62 -1.47
C GLY A 121 -7.86 -5.42 -0.27
N PRO A 122 -7.67 -6.46 0.52
CA PRO A 122 -6.73 -6.48 1.62
C PRO A 122 -5.29 -6.52 1.13
N GLU A 123 -4.41 -5.96 1.94
CA GLU A 123 -2.96 -5.98 1.75
C GLU A 123 -2.27 -6.25 3.08
N ILE A 124 -1.25 -7.12 3.05
CA ILE A 124 -0.36 -7.37 4.18
C ILE A 124 1.07 -7.05 3.77
N GLY A 125 1.81 -6.38 4.65
CA GLY A 125 3.20 -5.98 4.45
C GLY A 125 4.10 -6.47 5.57
N PHE A 126 5.30 -6.90 5.20
CA PHE A 126 6.35 -7.32 6.12
C PHE A 126 7.51 -6.35 6.01
N MET A 127 7.83 -5.63 7.08
CA MET A 127 8.97 -4.72 7.11
C MET A 127 10.26 -5.51 7.12
N ILE A 128 11.12 -5.23 6.14
CA ILE A 128 12.41 -5.90 5.95
C ILE A 128 13.60 -5.01 6.29
N ALA A 129 13.42 -3.70 6.22
CA ALA A 129 14.47 -2.74 6.58
C ALA A 129 13.88 -1.43 7.09
N GLU A 130 14.66 -0.73 7.88
CA GLU A 130 14.35 0.58 8.44
C GLU A 130 15.60 1.44 8.37
N LYS A 131 15.46 2.72 7.98
CA LYS A 131 16.53 3.70 7.95
C LYS A 131 16.01 5.05 8.40
N THR A 132 16.74 5.69 9.31
CA THR A 132 16.49 7.07 9.74
C THR A 132 17.52 7.98 9.08
N ASN A 133 17.06 9.08 8.48
CA ASN A 133 17.90 10.13 7.93
C ASN A 133 17.57 11.44 8.66
N SER A 134 18.58 12.06 9.23
CA SER A 134 18.48 13.33 9.94
C SER A 134 19.72 14.15 9.68
N ASN A 135 19.61 15.47 9.60
CA ASN A 135 20.76 16.39 9.57
C ASN A 135 21.10 16.97 10.95
N PHE A 136 20.49 16.46 12.01
CA PHE A 136 20.76 16.82 13.39
C PHE A 136 20.86 15.56 14.26
N ASP A 137 21.44 15.71 15.47
CA ASP A 137 21.50 14.62 16.44
C ASP A 137 20.12 14.43 17.10
N ILE A 138 19.48 13.29 16.82
CA ILE A 138 18.16 12.94 17.34
C ILE A 138 18.11 12.74 18.85
N ASN A 139 19.28 12.61 19.53
CA ASN A 139 19.38 12.48 20.97
C ASN A 139 19.69 13.80 21.67
N ASN A 140 20.10 14.83 20.93
CA ASN A 140 20.50 16.13 21.49
C ASN A 140 20.03 17.31 20.63
N PHE A 141 18.77 17.34 20.25
CA PHE A 141 18.20 18.41 19.44
C PHE A 141 17.73 19.63 20.25
N SER A 142 17.53 19.47 21.57
CA SER A 142 17.00 20.56 22.43
C SER A 142 17.94 21.75 22.54
N SER A 143 19.24 21.57 22.26
CA SER A 143 20.27 22.63 22.31
C SER A 143 20.48 23.33 20.97
N LEU A 144 19.77 22.92 19.91
CA LEU A 144 19.93 23.47 18.57
C LEU A 144 19.23 24.83 18.45
N GLU A 145 19.96 25.84 17.95
CA GLU A 145 19.42 27.18 17.74
C GLU A 145 18.27 27.17 16.70
N GLY A 146 17.12 27.73 17.08
CA GLY A 146 15.96 27.81 16.20
C GLY A 146 15.27 26.46 15.92
N PHE A 147 15.57 25.40 16.70
CA PHE A 147 14.83 24.15 16.57
C PHE A 147 13.39 24.33 17.04
N PRO A 148 12.38 24.04 16.19
CA PRO A 148 10.97 24.26 16.53
C PRO A 148 10.45 23.17 17.49
N SER A 149 10.84 23.24 18.75
CA SER A 149 10.42 22.30 19.80
C SER A 149 9.06 22.65 20.43
N GLU A 150 8.64 23.91 20.35
CA GLU A 150 7.38 24.36 20.91
C GLU A 150 6.19 23.80 20.11
N ASN A 151 5.23 23.19 20.82
CA ASN A 151 4.02 22.59 20.24
C ASN A 151 4.28 21.46 19.20
N ARG A 152 5.45 20.83 19.26
CA ARG A 152 5.81 19.72 18.37
C ARG A 152 6.08 18.46 19.18
N ASN A 153 5.51 17.34 18.73
CA ASN A 153 5.93 16.04 19.24
C ASN A 153 7.28 15.65 18.64
N THR A 154 8.21 15.19 19.44
CA THR A 154 9.57 14.79 19.05
C THR A 154 9.90 13.35 19.46
N GLU A 155 9.00 12.70 20.19
CA GLU A 155 9.21 11.34 20.72
C GLU A 155 9.41 10.28 19.62
N GLN A 156 8.79 10.49 18.45
CA GLN A 156 8.94 9.58 17.30
C GLN A 156 10.36 9.49 16.77
N PHE A 157 11.26 10.45 17.06
CA PHE A 157 12.64 10.41 16.60
C PHE A 157 13.38 9.18 17.12
N ALA A 158 13.23 8.89 18.40
CA ALA A 158 13.93 7.80 19.10
C ALA A 158 13.08 6.52 19.25
N MET A 159 11.79 6.57 18.92
CA MET A 159 10.90 5.40 19.10
C MET A 159 11.23 4.27 18.12
N PRO A 160 11.44 3.03 18.62
CA PRO A 160 11.59 1.87 17.75
C PRO A 160 10.25 1.48 17.13
N ILE A 161 10.28 0.99 15.89
CA ILE A 161 9.10 0.38 15.26
C ILE A 161 8.79 -0.93 15.98
N LYS A 162 7.63 -1.01 16.63
CA LYS A 162 7.19 -2.19 17.41
C LYS A 162 6.58 -3.26 16.51
N HIS A 163 5.79 -2.85 15.53
CA HIS A 163 5.07 -3.77 14.65
C HIS A 163 5.70 -3.77 13.25
N LYS A 164 6.37 -4.86 12.92
CA LYS A 164 7.00 -5.08 11.61
C LYS A 164 6.04 -5.65 10.56
N VAL A 165 4.87 -6.07 10.97
CA VAL A 165 3.80 -6.51 10.09
C VAL A 165 2.77 -5.39 10.00
N ASP A 166 2.54 -4.89 8.80
CA ASP A 166 1.49 -3.93 8.50
C ASP A 166 0.38 -4.65 7.71
N TYR A 167 -0.86 -4.30 7.96
CA TYR A 167 -1.98 -4.80 7.19
C TYR A 167 -3.01 -3.68 7.00
N GLY A 168 -3.68 -3.72 5.87
CA GLY A 168 -4.58 -2.64 5.53
C GLY A 168 -5.48 -2.96 4.35
N LYS A 169 -5.97 -1.90 3.75
CA LYS A 169 -6.84 -1.93 2.58
C LYS A 169 -6.22 -1.11 1.46
N SER A 170 -6.26 -1.67 0.26
CA SER A 170 -5.85 -1.00 -0.97
C SER A 170 -7.03 -0.82 -1.91
N ALA A 171 -7.08 0.33 -2.57
CA ALA A 171 -8.00 0.59 -3.67
C ALA A 171 -7.28 1.39 -4.76
N GLY A 172 -7.46 1.00 -6.01
CA GLY A 172 -6.77 1.62 -7.15
C GLY A 172 -7.64 1.69 -8.39
N ILE A 173 -7.30 2.62 -9.25
CA ILE A 173 -7.88 2.78 -10.58
C ILE A 173 -6.78 2.82 -11.62
N GLY A 174 -7.07 2.35 -12.82
CA GLY A 174 -6.09 2.37 -13.87
C GLY A 174 -6.66 2.12 -15.26
N ALA A 175 -5.75 2.11 -16.22
CA ALA A 175 -6.06 1.78 -17.59
C ALA A 175 -5.02 0.79 -18.12
N GLU A 176 -5.48 -0.12 -18.97
CA GLU A 176 -4.68 -1.16 -19.61
C GLU A 176 -4.89 -1.08 -21.12
N TRP A 177 -3.80 -1.16 -21.87
CA TRP A 177 -3.80 -1.19 -23.33
C TRP A 177 -3.17 -2.49 -23.82
N ALA A 178 -3.92 -3.23 -24.63
CA ALA A 178 -3.41 -4.43 -25.29
C ALA A 178 -2.49 -4.03 -26.44
N ILE A 179 -1.23 -4.48 -26.39
CA ILE A 179 -0.27 -4.36 -27.51
C ILE A 179 -0.63 -5.43 -28.56
N ASN A 180 -0.95 -6.63 -28.09
CA ASN A 180 -1.43 -7.76 -28.88
C ASN A 180 -2.24 -8.71 -28.01
N ARG A 181 -2.63 -9.89 -28.53
CA ARG A 181 -3.48 -10.85 -27.79
C ARG A 181 -2.88 -11.37 -26.47
N ARG A 182 -1.55 -11.29 -26.30
CA ARG A 182 -0.84 -11.80 -25.13
C ARG A 182 -0.21 -10.72 -24.25
N ASN A 183 0.02 -9.54 -24.78
CA ASN A 183 0.82 -8.50 -24.15
C ASN A 183 0.01 -7.25 -23.92
N SER A 184 0.05 -6.71 -22.73
CA SER A 184 -0.56 -5.42 -22.40
C SER A 184 0.32 -4.58 -21.48
N ILE A 185 0.13 -3.27 -21.55
CA ILE A 185 0.74 -2.28 -20.65
C ILE A 185 -0.38 -1.66 -19.85
N LEU A 186 -0.10 -1.35 -18.60
CA LEU A 186 -1.05 -0.68 -17.72
C LEU A 186 -0.39 0.48 -16.97
N ILE A 187 -1.25 1.42 -16.58
CA ILE A 187 -0.94 2.43 -15.56
C ILE A 187 -1.95 2.30 -14.43
N GLU A 188 -1.51 2.48 -13.19
CA GLU A 188 -2.36 2.39 -12.02
C GLU A 188 -2.01 3.47 -11.00
N GLY A 189 -3.02 4.13 -10.46
CA GLY A 189 -2.96 4.90 -9.23
C GLY A 189 -3.65 4.12 -8.11
N ARG A 190 -2.97 3.88 -6.98
CA ARG A 190 -3.49 3.08 -5.87
C ARG A 190 -3.32 3.83 -4.56
N PHE A 191 -4.33 3.78 -3.73
CA PHE A 191 -4.33 4.27 -2.35
C PHE A 191 -4.24 3.09 -1.39
N TYR A 192 -3.42 3.22 -0.35
CA TYR A 192 -3.31 2.28 0.76
C TYR A 192 -3.63 2.97 2.08
N TYR A 193 -4.35 2.28 2.93
CA TYR A 193 -4.61 2.68 4.32
C TYR A 193 -4.29 1.53 5.27
N GLY A 194 -3.26 1.71 6.09
CA GLY A 194 -2.85 0.77 7.12
C GLY A 194 -3.80 0.79 8.31
N LEU A 195 -4.12 -0.37 8.83
CA LEU A 195 -4.97 -0.56 10.01
C LEU A 195 -4.15 -0.85 11.27
N ASN A 196 -2.85 -1.11 11.12
CA ASN A 196 -1.96 -1.37 12.24
C ASN A 196 -1.15 -0.13 12.62
N ASN A 197 -0.90 0.04 13.92
CA ASN A 197 -0.06 1.10 14.45
C ASN A 197 1.40 0.64 14.50
N ILE A 198 2.30 1.35 13.83
CA ILE A 198 3.73 0.99 13.77
C ILE A 198 4.44 1.11 15.13
N PHE A 199 4.03 2.06 15.97
CA PHE A 199 4.59 2.25 17.32
C PHE A 199 3.83 1.51 18.43
N GLY A 200 2.67 0.88 18.11
CA GLY A 200 1.72 0.34 19.07
C GLY A 200 0.66 1.37 19.48
N ALA A 201 -0.36 0.90 20.20
CA ALA A 201 -1.50 1.72 20.61
C ALA A 201 -2.00 1.31 22.00
N ASN A 202 -1.10 1.04 22.94
CA ASN A 202 -1.48 0.78 24.34
C ASN A 202 -1.79 2.13 25.03
N LYS A 203 -2.59 2.08 26.11
CA LYS A 203 -2.95 3.29 26.89
C LYS A 203 -1.76 4.09 27.43
N LYS A 204 -0.57 3.48 27.51
CA LYS A 204 0.68 4.10 27.97
C LYS A 204 1.58 4.56 26.79
N ASP A 205 1.22 4.23 25.56
CA ASP A 205 2.00 4.65 24.38
C ASP A 205 1.73 6.14 24.09
N ILE A 206 2.75 6.85 23.64
CA ILE A 206 2.71 8.29 23.36
C ILE A 206 1.75 8.57 22.22
N PHE A 207 1.72 7.68 21.21
CA PHE A 207 0.82 7.81 20.07
C PHE A 207 -0.36 6.85 20.22
N ALA A 208 -1.58 7.40 20.17
CA ALA A 208 -2.81 6.63 20.08
C ALA A 208 -3.03 6.06 18.67
N ALA A 209 -2.46 6.71 17.65
CA ALA A 209 -2.46 6.24 16.28
C ALA A 209 -1.11 6.50 15.60
N SER A 210 -0.67 5.55 14.76
CA SER A 210 0.53 5.64 13.92
C SER A 210 0.36 4.73 12.70
N ASN A 211 -0.69 4.99 11.89
CA ASN A 211 -1.06 4.15 10.75
C ASN A 211 -0.39 4.65 9.47
N SER A 212 0.07 3.74 8.63
CA SER A 212 0.64 4.07 7.31
C SER A 212 -0.46 4.48 6.33
N ILE A 213 -0.21 5.54 5.57
CA ILE A 213 -1.03 5.94 4.41
C ILE A 213 -0.10 6.09 3.22
N GLY A 214 -0.52 5.58 2.05
CA GLY A 214 0.25 5.65 0.83
C GLY A 214 -0.60 5.91 -0.41
N ILE A 215 -0.02 6.64 -1.36
CA ILE A 215 -0.52 6.78 -2.72
C ILE A 215 0.59 6.29 -3.64
N MET A 216 0.28 5.32 -4.49
CA MET A 216 1.22 4.72 -5.42
C MET A 216 0.83 5.08 -6.85
N ALA A 217 1.81 5.41 -7.67
CA ALA A 217 1.66 5.54 -9.11
C ALA A 217 2.62 4.55 -9.79
N SER A 218 2.09 3.67 -10.63
CA SER A 218 2.87 2.60 -11.25
C SER A 218 2.54 2.41 -12.73
N ILE A 219 3.53 1.90 -13.45
CA ILE A 219 3.41 1.37 -14.80
C ILE A 219 3.70 -0.12 -14.72
N GLY A 220 2.91 -0.93 -15.40
CA GLY A 220 3.05 -2.38 -15.40
C GLY A 220 2.88 -2.98 -16.78
N TYR A 221 3.27 -4.22 -16.86
CA TYR A 221 3.15 -5.05 -18.05
C TYR A 221 2.60 -6.41 -17.68
N PHE A 222 1.64 -6.91 -18.46
CA PHE A 222 1.12 -8.26 -18.34
C PHE A 222 1.43 -9.09 -19.58
N PHE A 223 1.78 -10.35 -19.33
CA PHE A 223 1.86 -11.41 -20.32
C PHE A 223 0.79 -12.46 -20.02
N ARG A 224 -0.14 -12.67 -20.95
CA ARG A 224 -1.20 -13.67 -20.87
C ARG A 224 -0.62 -15.04 -21.21
N LEU A 225 -0.73 -15.98 -20.29
CA LEU A 225 -0.28 -17.37 -20.45
C LEU A 225 -1.36 -18.23 -21.12
N LYS A 226 -2.63 -18.00 -20.75
CA LYS A 226 -3.78 -18.73 -21.26
C LYS A 226 -4.97 -17.77 -21.41
#